data_2b3bc8f07c74f5749eea485655962ee6
#
_entry.id   2b3bc8f07c74f5749eea485655962ee6
#
_cell.length_a   1.000
_cell.length_b   1.000
_cell.length_c   1.000
_cell.angle_alpha   90.00
_cell.angle_beta   90.00
_cell.angle_gamma   90.00
#
_symmetry.space_group_name_H-M   'P 1'
#
loop_
_entity.id
_entity.type
_entity.pdbx_description
1 polymer ?
#
loop_
_entity_poly.entity_id
_entity_poly.type
_entity_poly.pdbx_seq_one_letter_code
_entity_poly.pdbx_strand_id
1 'polypeptide(L)'
;MKSTSAIFTAPALKYCLKPQARLSTQKPTDVKILSDDILKAARSKQSNTSDDDKQSKGSDESSKNDAFSKKAMKYTFLAFGSMFTGMLGLAIYEWGAPPVDEEGNIIEDDYSHMPVLKAYIYRTYKEMLYYNKLIKDPSREKLLPEPLTEPYYQPPYTLVLEMTGILVHPDWTYQTGWRFKKRPGVDYFLQQAGPPYFEIVIYTSEQGFTAFPIIDTLDPNGYIMYRLFRDATRYMEGHHVKDLSCLNRDLSKVIFVDWNEKSFKLQPRNALKLKRWTGNDDDKTLYDLANLLRAIATSEVEDVRTVLDHYSQFDDPIQAFKENQRRLQEEEERRLQDEKGRKSNLASTWSSNLLRRR
;
A
#
# COMPACT_ATOMS: atom_id res chain seq x y z
N MET A 1 21.96 -35.07 -35.13
CA MET A 1 20.60 -35.35 -34.66
C MET A 1 20.05 -34.03 -34.12
N LYS A 2 18.93 -33.56 -34.65
CA LYS A 2 18.40 -32.21 -34.59
C LYS A 2 17.78 -31.93 -33.22
N SER A 3 18.25 -30.87 -32.54
CA SER A 3 17.63 -30.28 -31.36
C SER A 3 16.58 -29.26 -31.81
N THR A 4 15.34 -29.49 -31.46
CA THR A 4 14.21 -28.56 -31.73
C THR A 4 13.92 -27.79 -30.44
N SER A 5 14.33 -26.52 -30.41
CA SER A 5 13.94 -25.57 -29.39
C SER A 5 12.54 -25.01 -29.72
N ALA A 6 11.56 -25.30 -28.87
CA ALA A 6 10.24 -24.72 -28.95
C ALA A 6 10.25 -23.36 -28.24
N ILE A 7 10.10 -22.30 -29.04
CA ILE A 7 9.90 -20.92 -28.58
C ILE A 7 8.41 -20.76 -28.30
N PHE A 8 8.07 -20.58 -27.01
CA PHE A 8 6.72 -20.18 -26.60
C PHE A 8 6.56 -18.66 -26.83
N THR A 9 5.87 -18.33 -27.92
CA THR A 9 5.41 -16.96 -28.17
C THR A 9 4.05 -16.75 -27.50
N ALA A 10 3.99 -15.83 -26.54
CA ALA A 10 2.74 -15.35 -25.98
C ALA A 10 1.97 -14.51 -27.02
N PRO A 11 0.63 -14.57 -27.07
CA PRO A 11 -0.15 -13.78 -28.01
C PRO A 11 -0.16 -12.31 -27.56
N ALA A 12 0.38 -11.46 -28.43
CA ALA A 12 0.33 -10.01 -28.31
C ALA A 12 -1.11 -9.52 -28.53
N LEU A 13 -1.69 -8.87 -27.52
CA LEU A 13 -2.90 -8.08 -27.67
C LEU A 13 -2.64 -6.93 -28.64
N LYS A 14 -3.16 -7.03 -29.85
CA LYS A 14 -3.26 -5.95 -30.84
C LYS A 14 -4.40 -5.01 -30.42
N TYR A 15 -4.10 -3.99 -29.62
CA TYR A 15 -4.95 -2.80 -29.60
C TYR A 15 -4.55 -1.89 -30.73
N CYS A 16 -5.45 -1.71 -31.69
CA CYS A 16 -5.37 -0.71 -32.74
C CYS A 16 -5.33 0.68 -32.14
N LEU A 17 -4.16 1.30 -32.06
CA LEU A 17 -4.00 2.73 -31.87
C LEU A 17 -4.28 3.42 -33.20
N LYS A 18 -5.41 4.12 -33.30
CA LYS A 18 -5.65 5.13 -34.35
C LYS A 18 -4.65 6.26 -34.16
N PRO A 19 -4.06 6.81 -35.25
CA PRO A 19 -3.12 7.92 -35.13
C PRO A 19 -3.84 9.16 -34.62
N GLN A 20 -3.37 9.72 -33.50
CA GLN A 20 -3.80 11.03 -33.03
C GLN A 20 -3.31 12.12 -33.99
N ALA A 21 -4.25 12.94 -34.43
CA ALA A 21 -3.99 14.16 -35.16
C ALA A 21 -3.10 15.11 -34.32
N ARG A 22 -2.13 15.73 -35.01
CA ARG A 22 -1.25 16.75 -34.45
C ARG A 22 -2.08 17.89 -33.85
N LEU A 23 -1.99 18.06 -32.53
CA LEU A 23 -2.43 19.30 -31.89
C LEU A 23 -1.40 20.40 -32.18
N SER A 24 -1.86 21.44 -32.88
CA SER A 24 -1.12 22.67 -33.11
C SER A 24 -0.93 23.38 -31.76
N THR A 25 0.29 23.80 -31.51
CA THR A 25 0.68 24.72 -30.43
C THR A 25 -0.05 26.04 -30.55
N GLN A 26 -1.13 26.24 -29.80
CA GLN A 26 -1.67 27.58 -29.50
C GLN A 26 -1.17 28.02 -28.12
N LYS A 27 -0.67 29.25 -28.10
CA LYS A 27 -0.17 29.95 -26.91
C LYS A 27 -1.26 30.10 -25.84
N PRO A 28 -0.91 30.07 -24.51
CA PRO A 28 -1.86 30.27 -23.43
C PRO A 28 -2.15 31.78 -23.25
N THR A 29 -3.18 32.28 -23.88
CA THR A 29 -3.84 33.52 -23.53
C THR A 29 -5.31 33.18 -23.42
N ASP A 30 -5.86 33.28 -22.18
CA ASP A 30 -7.29 33.38 -21.87
C ASP A 30 -7.76 32.54 -20.64
N VAL A 31 -6.87 32.29 -19.68
CA VAL A 31 -7.34 31.72 -18.39
C VAL A 31 -7.71 32.84 -17.38
N LYS A 32 -7.37 34.09 -17.62
CA LYS A 32 -7.70 35.23 -16.74
C LYS A 32 -9.12 35.76 -16.84
N ILE A 33 -9.81 35.55 -17.96
CA ILE A 33 -11.14 36.15 -18.19
C ILE A 33 -12.25 35.36 -17.49
N LEU A 34 -12.07 34.02 -17.31
CA LEU A 34 -13.09 33.20 -16.68
C LEU A 34 -13.15 33.36 -15.14
N SER A 35 -12.02 33.74 -14.50
CA SER A 35 -11.95 33.94 -13.04
C SER A 35 -12.61 35.27 -12.61
N ASP A 36 -12.55 36.31 -13.44
CA ASP A 36 -13.08 37.62 -13.11
C ASP A 36 -14.63 37.68 -13.23
N ASP A 37 -15.20 36.93 -14.14
CA ASP A 37 -16.66 36.80 -14.27
C ASP A 37 -17.29 35.96 -13.14
N ILE A 38 -16.60 34.94 -12.66
CA ILE A 38 -17.05 34.13 -11.51
C ILE A 38 -16.92 34.95 -10.21
N LEU A 39 -15.87 35.75 -10.05
CA LEU A 39 -15.70 36.65 -8.91
C LEU A 39 -16.68 37.83 -8.91
N LYS A 40 -17.06 38.36 -10.08
CA LYS A 40 -18.12 39.36 -10.20
C LYS A 40 -19.50 38.80 -9.87
N ALA A 41 -19.81 37.59 -10.32
CA ALA A 41 -21.07 36.90 -10.00
C ALA A 41 -21.18 36.54 -8.51
N ALA A 42 -20.07 36.20 -7.82
CA ALA A 42 -20.03 35.96 -6.39
C ALA A 42 -20.17 37.26 -5.57
N ARG A 43 -19.58 38.38 -6.01
CA ARG A 43 -19.70 39.68 -5.34
C ARG A 43 -21.07 40.32 -5.46
N SER A 44 -21.78 40.09 -6.55
CA SER A 44 -23.15 40.62 -6.73
C SER A 44 -24.20 39.91 -5.86
N LYS A 45 -23.89 38.76 -5.29
CA LYS A 45 -24.75 38.05 -4.33
C LYS A 45 -24.53 38.42 -2.87
N GLN A 46 -23.50 39.19 -2.55
CA GLN A 46 -23.12 39.52 -1.15
C GLN A 46 -23.44 40.98 -0.76
N SER A 47 -24.00 41.78 -1.66
CA SER A 47 -24.31 43.19 -1.38
C SER A 47 -25.79 43.55 -1.24
N ASN A 48 -26.65 42.55 -0.99
CA ASN A 48 -28.08 42.80 -0.73
C ASN A 48 -28.53 42.20 0.62
N THR A 49 -27.96 42.69 1.71
CA THR A 49 -28.58 42.59 3.04
C THR A 49 -28.17 43.82 3.85
N SER A 50 -28.93 44.91 3.66
CA SER A 50 -29.27 45.87 4.73
C SER A 50 -30.27 46.90 4.19
N ASP A 51 -31.43 46.90 4.83
CA ASP A 51 -32.37 47.97 5.13
C ASP A 51 -32.94 48.86 4.00
N ASP A 52 -34.21 48.82 3.72
CA ASP A 52 -35.26 49.69 4.19
C ASP A 52 -36.57 49.59 3.36
N ASP A 53 -37.68 49.70 4.04
CA ASP A 53 -39.05 49.86 3.63
C ASP A 53 -39.28 50.63 2.33
N LYS A 54 -40.04 50.03 1.38
CA LYS A 54 -41.20 50.64 0.74
C LYS A 54 -42.06 49.65 -0.05
N GLN A 55 -43.26 49.65 0.32
CA GLN A 55 -44.45 49.02 -0.24
C GLN A 55 -44.61 49.19 -1.75
N SER A 56 -45.12 48.13 -2.36
CA SER A 56 -46.07 48.00 -3.44
C SER A 56 -45.61 47.54 -4.83
N LYS A 57 -46.33 46.52 -5.31
CA LYS A 57 -46.46 46.04 -6.67
C LYS A 57 -45.28 45.22 -7.24
N GLY A 58 -45.36 43.88 -7.07
CA GLY A 58 -44.49 42.94 -7.75
C GLY A 58 -44.84 41.46 -7.47
N SER A 59 -46.13 41.14 -7.24
CA SER A 59 -46.54 39.77 -6.91
C SER A 59 -46.64 38.79 -8.11
N ASP A 60 -46.46 39.26 -9.36
CA ASP A 60 -46.66 38.36 -10.52
C ASP A 60 -45.38 37.85 -11.17
N GLU A 61 -44.21 38.50 -10.97
CA GLU A 61 -42.93 38.02 -11.55
C GLU A 61 -42.24 36.96 -10.70
N SER A 62 -42.37 37.01 -9.38
CA SER A 62 -41.81 35.98 -8.45
C SER A 62 -42.47 34.62 -8.66
N SER A 63 -43.79 34.60 -8.84
CA SER A 63 -44.54 33.38 -9.09
C SER A 63 -44.23 32.72 -10.45
N LYS A 64 -43.91 33.49 -11.46
CA LYS A 64 -43.54 32.97 -12.80
C LYS A 64 -42.12 32.37 -12.78
N ASN A 65 -41.18 33.01 -12.07
CA ASN A 65 -39.81 32.53 -11.94
C ASN A 65 -39.73 31.25 -11.11
N ASP A 66 -40.55 31.14 -10.06
CA ASP A 66 -40.64 29.90 -9.25
C ASP A 66 -41.30 28.75 -10.02
N ALA A 67 -42.33 29.03 -10.82
CA ALA A 67 -42.96 28.03 -11.66
C ALA A 67 -42.03 27.55 -12.80
N PHE A 68 -41.25 28.47 -13.40
CA PHE A 68 -40.21 28.13 -14.41
C PHE A 68 -39.11 27.33 -13.83
N SER A 69 -38.58 27.69 -12.64
CA SER A 69 -37.56 26.96 -11.89
C SER A 69 -38.00 25.53 -11.54
N LYS A 70 -39.22 25.35 -11.07
CA LYS A 70 -39.80 24.03 -10.77
C LYS A 70 -40.00 23.17 -12.02
N LYS A 71 -40.40 23.77 -13.15
CA LYS A 71 -40.50 23.04 -14.42
C LYS A 71 -39.14 22.67 -14.95
N ALA A 72 -38.15 23.57 -14.94
CA ALA A 72 -36.77 23.32 -15.35
C ALA A 72 -36.17 22.19 -14.51
N MET A 73 -36.33 22.18 -13.19
CA MET A 73 -35.87 21.13 -12.30
C MET A 73 -36.52 19.76 -12.65
N LYS A 74 -37.82 19.73 -12.94
CA LYS A 74 -38.49 18.50 -13.37
C LYS A 74 -37.93 17.94 -14.67
N TYR A 75 -37.71 18.79 -15.68
CA TYR A 75 -37.08 18.35 -16.94
C TYR A 75 -35.64 17.92 -16.77
N THR A 76 -34.89 18.55 -15.88
CA THR A 76 -33.52 18.14 -15.55
C THR A 76 -33.52 16.76 -14.91
N PHE A 77 -34.40 16.49 -13.91
CA PHE A 77 -34.52 15.16 -13.32
C PHE A 77 -34.98 14.11 -14.33
N LEU A 78 -35.88 14.47 -15.23
CA LEU A 78 -36.35 13.56 -16.27
C LEU A 78 -35.23 13.25 -17.29
N ALA A 79 -34.45 14.24 -17.67
CA ALA A 79 -33.27 14.06 -18.54
C ALA A 79 -32.20 13.20 -17.89
N PHE A 80 -31.84 13.47 -16.61
CA PHE A 80 -30.90 12.61 -15.87
C PHE A 80 -31.46 11.18 -15.67
N GLY A 81 -32.74 11.04 -15.36
CA GLY A 81 -33.40 9.75 -15.23
C GLY A 81 -33.36 8.95 -16.54
N SER A 82 -33.67 9.59 -17.67
CA SER A 82 -33.63 8.92 -18.98
C SER A 82 -32.21 8.57 -19.41
N MET A 83 -31.24 9.42 -19.13
CA MET A 83 -29.82 9.14 -19.38
C MET A 83 -29.35 7.95 -18.52
N PHE A 84 -29.69 7.93 -17.24
CA PHE A 84 -29.31 6.85 -16.32
C PHE A 84 -29.95 5.50 -16.71
N THR A 85 -31.25 5.52 -17.07
CA THR A 85 -31.93 4.30 -17.54
C THR A 85 -31.38 3.82 -18.87
N GLY A 86 -30.99 4.73 -19.77
CA GLY A 86 -30.31 4.38 -21.02
C GLY A 86 -28.96 3.73 -20.80
N MET A 87 -28.13 4.30 -19.90
CA MET A 87 -26.84 3.68 -19.51
C MET A 87 -27.03 2.31 -18.85
N LEU A 88 -28.02 2.16 -17.98
CA LEU A 88 -28.32 0.88 -17.34
C LEU A 88 -28.75 -0.15 -18.39
N GLY A 89 -29.59 0.25 -19.35
CA GLY A 89 -29.99 -0.61 -20.46
C GLY A 89 -28.81 -1.07 -21.33
N LEU A 90 -27.89 -0.15 -21.64
CA LEU A 90 -26.66 -0.50 -22.37
C LEU A 90 -25.76 -1.44 -21.55
N ALA A 91 -25.60 -1.19 -20.26
CA ALA A 91 -24.81 -2.07 -19.38
C ALA A 91 -25.41 -3.49 -19.32
N ILE A 92 -26.74 -3.62 -19.22
CA ILE A 92 -27.42 -4.93 -19.25
C ILE A 92 -27.23 -5.59 -20.62
N TYR A 93 -27.28 -4.83 -21.71
CA TYR A 93 -27.07 -5.35 -23.04
C TYR A 93 -25.63 -5.85 -23.25
N GLU A 94 -24.62 -5.08 -22.88
CA GLU A 94 -23.19 -5.47 -23.06
C GLU A 94 -22.76 -6.58 -22.10
N TRP A 95 -23.06 -6.45 -20.81
CA TRP A 95 -22.63 -7.40 -19.78
C TRP A 95 -23.53 -8.65 -19.71
N GLY A 96 -24.78 -8.55 -20.18
CA GLY A 96 -25.71 -9.66 -20.19
C GLY A 96 -25.66 -10.51 -21.46
N ALA A 97 -24.92 -10.08 -22.49
CA ALA A 97 -24.77 -10.81 -23.72
C ALA A 97 -24.13 -12.19 -23.48
N PRO A 98 -24.54 -13.24 -24.18
CA PRO A 98 -23.90 -14.56 -24.11
C PRO A 98 -22.44 -14.46 -24.59
N PRO A 99 -21.49 -15.22 -23.98
CA PRO A 99 -20.14 -15.28 -24.47
C PRO A 99 -20.09 -15.86 -25.89
N VAL A 100 -19.24 -15.28 -26.74
CA VAL A 100 -19.04 -15.72 -28.11
C VAL A 100 -17.60 -16.17 -28.30
N ASP A 101 -17.41 -17.20 -29.12
CA ASP A 101 -16.10 -17.71 -29.54
C ASP A 101 -15.45 -16.78 -30.59
N GLU A 102 -14.17 -16.96 -30.89
CA GLU A 102 -13.44 -16.22 -31.94
C GLU A 102 -14.13 -16.32 -33.33
N GLU A 103 -14.88 -17.37 -33.56
CA GLU A 103 -15.67 -17.62 -34.78
C GLU A 103 -17.07 -16.94 -34.74
N GLY A 104 -17.46 -16.30 -33.62
CA GLY A 104 -18.75 -15.65 -33.45
C GLY A 104 -19.89 -16.59 -33.03
N ASN A 105 -19.60 -17.84 -32.66
CA ASN A 105 -20.60 -18.79 -32.17
C ASN A 105 -20.86 -18.54 -30.68
N ILE A 106 -22.12 -18.68 -30.22
CA ILE A 106 -22.53 -18.55 -28.84
C ILE A 106 -22.02 -19.77 -28.06
N ILE A 107 -21.25 -19.53 -27.02
CA ILE A 107 -20.79 -20.55 -26.06
C ILE A 107 -21.90 -20.79 -25.06
N GLU A 108 -22.28 -22.04 -24.80
CA GLU A 108 -23.23 -22.40 -23.75
C GLU A 108 -22.62 -22.11 -22.37
N ASP A 109 -23.36 -21.35 -21.56
CA ASP A 109 -23.03 -21.04 -20.18
C ASP A 109 -24.12 -21.53 -19.22
N ASP A 110 -23.88 -21.41 -17.91
CA ASP A 110 -24.78 -21.84 -16.85
C ASP A 110 -26.20 -21.22 -16.96
N TYR A 111 -26.35 -20.12 -17.71
CA TYR A 111 -27.58 -19.35 -17.85
C TYR A 111 -28.30 -19.60 -19.19
N SER A 112 -27.72 -20.40 -20.09
CA SER A 112 -28.29 -20.67 -21.43
C SER A 112 -29.65 -21.37 -21.39
N HIS A 113 -29.95 -22.08 -20.28
CA HIS A 113 -31.26 -22.78 -20.10
C HIS A 113 -32.40 -21.86 -19.59
N MET A 114 -32.07 -20.59 -19.26
CA MET A 114 -33.04 -19.64 -18.71
C MET A 114 -33.69 -18.80 -19.79
N PRO A 115 -34.90 -18.23 -19.52
CA PRO A 115 -35.50 -17.22 -20.40
C PRO A 115 -34.50 -16.07 -20.65
N VAL A 116 -34.40 -15.60 -21.89
CA VAL A 116 -33.41 -14.62 -22.36
C VAL A 116 -33.27 -13.42 -21.40
N LEU A 117 -34.38 -12.81 -20.99
CA LEU A 117 -34.34 -11.64 -20.11
C LEU A 117 -33.70 -11.97 -18.74
N LYS A 118 -34.01 -13.13 -18.17
CA LYS A 118 -33.40 -13.56 -16.90
C LYS A 118 -31.94 -13.84 -17.06
N ALA A 119 -31.53 -14.52 -18.14
CA ALA A 119 -30.13 -14.82 -18.43
C ALA A 119 -29.28 -13.54 -18.54
N TYR A 120 -29.80 -12.51 -19.23
CA TYR A 120 -29.12 -11.21 -19.33
C TYR A 120 -28.92 -10.54 -17.95
N ILE A 121 -29.94 -10.55 -17.09
CA ILE A 121 -29.83 -9.97 -15.73
C ILE A 121 -28.83 -10.76 -14.88
N TYR A 122 -28.84 -12.08 -14.91
CA TYR A 122 -27.90 -12.89 -14.11
C TYR A 122 -26.46 -12.76 -14.61
N ARG A 123 -26.21 -12.70 -15.93
CA ARG A 123 -24.89 -12.45 -16.49
C ARG A 123 -24.38 -11.06 -16.10
N THR A 124 -25.21 -10.02 -16.23
CA THR A 124 -24.87 -8.66 -15.77
C THR A 124 -24.51 -8.63 -14.29
N TYR A 125 -25.28 -9.35 -13.43
CA TYR A 125 -24.98 -9.44 -12.01
C TYR A 125 -23.65 -10.18 -11.75
N LYS A 126 -23.38 -11.27 -12.46
CA LYS A 126 -22.10 -12.02 -12.38
C LYS A 126 -20.92 -11.15 -12.80
N GLU A 127 -21.04 -10.41 -13.91
CA GLU A 127 -20.03 -9.45 -14.37
C GLU A 127 -19.81 -8.32 -13.33
N MET A 128 -20.87 -7.78 -12.75
CA MET A 128 -20.76 -6.77 -11.69
C MET A 128 -20.04 -7.32 -10.45
N LEU A 129 -20.31 -8.56 -10.05
CA LEU A 129 -19.59 -9.23 -8.97
C LEU A 129 -18.12 -9.46 -9.33
N TYR A 130 -17.83 -9.84 -10.58
CA TYR A 130 -16.47 -10.00 -11.08
C TYR A 130 -15.67 -8.70 -11.02
N TYR A 131 -16.23 -7.58 -11.52
CA TYR A 131 -15.57 -6.26 -11.39
C TYR A 131 -15.41 -5.81 -9.94
N ASN A 132 -16.40 -6.08 -9.08
CA ASN A 132 -16.29 -5.78 -7.66
C ASN A 132 -15.16 -6.58 -7.00
N LYS A 133 -15.01 -7.86 -7.37
CA LYS A 133 -13.91 -8.71 -6.92
C LYS A 133 -12.56 -8.20 -7.46
N LEU A 134 -12.49 -7.85 -8.74
CA LEU A 134 -11.29 -7.31 -9.38
C LEU A 134 -10.79 -6.00 -8.71
N ILE A 135 -11.71 -5.17 -8.23
CA ILE A 135 -11.36 -3.92 -7.53
C ILE A 135 -10.91 -4.17 -6.09
N LYS A 136 -11.49 -5.20 -5.42
CA LYS A 136 -11.28 -5.45 -3.99
C LYS A 136 -10.16 -6.42 -3.68
N ASP A 137 -10.00 -7.42 -4.51
CA ASP A 137 -9.00 -8.47 -4.31
C ASP A 137 -7.65 -8.09 -4.94
N PRO A 138 -6.54 -8.63 -4.44
CA PRO A 138 -5.22 -8.48 -5.05
C PRO A 138 -5.22 -8.93 -6.51
N SER A 139 -4.40 -8.29 -7.32
CA SER A 139 -4.24 -8.60 -8.76
C SER A 139 -3.82 -10.04 -9.06
N ARG A 140 -3.23 -10.72 -8.07
CA ARG A 140 -2.76 -12.11 -8.15
C ARG A 140 -3.04 -12.85 -6.86
N GLU A 141 -3.33 -14.15 -6.97
CA GLU A 141 -3.50 -15.04 -5.81
C GLU A 141 -2.17 -15.29 -5.09
N LYS A 142 -1.08 -15.43 -5.85
CA LYS A 142 0.29 -15.52 -5.35
C LYS A 142 1.06 -14.27 -5.78
N LEU A 143 1.41 -13.43 -4.81
CA LEU A 143 2.06 -12.14 -5.06
C LEU A 143 3.54 -12.28 -5.39
N LEU A 144 4.23 -13.24 -4.74
CA LEU A 144 5.63 -13.55 -4.99
C LEU A 144 5.75 -14.88 -5.77
N PRO A 145 6.82 -15.04 -6.55
CA PRO A 145 7.14 -16.32 -7.16
C PRO A 145 7.43 -17.37 -6.08
N GLU A 146 7.54 -18.62 -6.52
CA GLU A 146 7.98 -19.70 -5.62
C GLU A 146 9.35 -19.36 -5.02
N PRO A 147 9.62 -19.80 -3.78
CA PRO A 147 10.93 -19.63 -3.15
C PRO A 147 12.04 -20.15 -4.06
N LEU A 148 13.19 -19.47 -4.01
CA LEU A 148 14.35 -19.86 -4.82
C LEU A 148 14.83 -21.26 -4.40
N THR A 149 15.15 -22.08 -5.40
CA THR A 149 15.72 -23.41 -5.20
C THR A 149 17.18 -23.44 -5.67
N GLU A 150 17.94 -24.41 -5.19
CA GLU A 150 19.34 -24.59 -5.64
C GLU A 150 19.47 -24.48 -7.18
N PRO A 151 20.47 -23.78 -7.71
CA PRO A 151 21.68 -23.27 -7.03
C PRO A 151 21.57 -21.87 -6.41
N TYR A 152 20.38 -21.27 -6.37
CA TYR A 152 20.15 -19.94 -5.83
C TYR A 152 19.89 -19.99 -4.32
N TYR A 153 20.40 -19.00 -3.60
CA TYR A 153 20.19 -18.92 -2.16
C TYR A 153 18.88 -18.20 -1.84
N GLN A 154 18.01 -18.87 -1.07
CA GLN A 154 16.80 -18.28 -0.51
C GLN A 154 17.09 -17.85 0.94
N PRO A 155 16.94 -16.56 1.28
CA PRO A 155 17.03 -16.11 2.67
C PRO A 155 15.97 -16.80 3.56
N PRO A 156 16.33 -17.15 4.81
CA PRO A 156 15.44 -17.92 5.69
C PRO A 156 14.21 -17.14 6.15
N TYR A 157 14.28 -15.81 6.13
CA TYR A 157 13.18 -14.94 6.55
C TYR A 157 12.78 -13.98 5.43
N THR A 158 11.51 -13.55 5.46
CA THR A 158 10.97 -12.53 4.55
C THR A 158 10.63 -11.29 5.35
N LEU A 159 11.22 -10.15 4.97
CA LEU A 159 10.96 -8.85 5.58
C LEU A 159 10.09 -8.01 4.66
N VAL A 160 8.86 -7.77 5.06
CA VAL A 160 7.89 -6.94 4.33
C VAL A 160 7.88 -5.54 4.94
N LEU A 161 8.08 -4.51 4.12
CA LEU A 161 8.22 -3.13 4.55
C LEU A 161 7.21 -2.22 3.85
N GLU A 162 6.51 -1.37 4.62
CA GLU A 162 5.86 -0.19 4.04
C GLU A 162 6.92 0.83 3.63
N MET A 163 6.70 1.50 2.52
CA MET A 163 7.59 2.54 2.00
C MET A 163 7.34 3.89 2.70
N THR A 164 6.11 4.39 2.59
CA THR A 164 5.74 5.73 3.06
C THR A 164 5.52 5.76 4.57
N GLY A 165 6.27 6.62 5.26
CA GLY A 165 6.22 6.74 6.73
C GLY A 165 7.11 5.74 7.48
N ILE A 166 7.75 4.79 6.80
CA ILE A 166 8.78 3.90 7.34
C ILE A 166 10.15 4.22 6.74
N LEU A 167 10.28 4.22 5.42
CA LEU A 167 11.56 4.46 4.71
C LEU A 167 11.67 5.88 4.15
N VAL A 168 10.54 6.43 3.70
CA VAL A 168 10.47 7.77 3.11
C VAL A 168 9.29 8.56 3.66
N HIS A 169 9.40 9.89 3.63
CA HIS A 169 8.32 10.81 3.97
C HIS A 169 8.01 11.71 2.77
N PRO A 170 6.74 11.81 2.35
CA PRO A 170 6.35 12.78 1.33
C PRO A 170 6.42 14.19 1.93
N ASP A 171 7.20 15.05 1.31
CA ASP A 171 7.35 16.45 1.69
C ASP A 171 6.93 17.34 0.52
N TRP A 172 6.18 18.37 0.84
CA TRP A 172 5.73 19.35 -0.15
C TRP A 172 6.15 20.75 0.22
N THR A 173 6.83 21.41 -0.72
CA THR A 173 7.15 22.83 -0.57
C THR A 173 6.68 23.60 -1.81
N TYR A 174 6.33 24.86 -1.60
CA TYR A 174 5.92 25.73 -2.70
C TYR A 174 6.98 25.89 -3.81
N GLN A 175 8.25 25.82 -3.43
CA GLN A 175 9.39 25.97 -4.35
C GLN A 175 9.69 24.71 -5.15
N THR A 176 9.53 23.53 -4.55
CA THR A 176 9.99 22.26 -5.13
C THR A 176 8.87 21.32 -5.53
N GLY A 177 7.62 21.60 -5.12
CA GLY A 177 6.51 20.66 -5.25
C GLY A 177 6.66 19.45 -4.33
N TRP A 178 6.04 18.33 -4.72
CA TRP A 178 6.15 17.06 -3.98
C TRP A 178 7.53 16.44 -4.16
N ARG A 179 8.16 16.09 -3.03
CA ARG A 179 9.41 15.33 -2.95
C ARG A 179 9.26 14.25 -1.89
N PHE A 180 10.11 13.24 -1.98
CA PHE A 180 10.22 12.22 -0.95
C PHE A 180 11.54 12.39 -0.20
N LYS A 181 11.45 12.67 1.09
CA LYS A 181 12.60 12.73 1.99
C LYS A 181 12.95 11.32 2.42
N LYS A 182 14.22 10.94 2.31
CA LYS A 182 14.75 9.66 2.76
C LYS A 182 14.98 9.68 4.26
N ARG A 183 14.51 8.65 4.98
CA ARG A 183 14.71 8.52 6.42
C ARG A 183 16.19 8.28 6.73
N PRO A 184 16.76 8.88 7.79
CA PRO A 184 18.12 8.61 8.21
C PRO A 184 18.33 7.11 8.46
N GLY A 185 19.46 6.59 7.94
CA GLY A 185 19.87 5.20 8.15
C GLY A 185 19.25 4.17 7.19
N VAL A 186 18.48 4.55 6.16
CA VAL A 186 17.87 3.60 5.19
C VAL A 186 18.95 2.75 4.50
N ASP A 187 20.04 3.33 4.03
CA ASP A 187 21.10 2.57 3.33
C ASP A 187 21.73 1.52 4.25
N TYR A 188 22.06 1.94 5.47
CA TYR A 188 22.56 1.03 6.49
C TYR A 188 21.56 -0.08 6.81
N PHE A 189 20.29 0.30 6.98
CA PHE A 189 19.22 -0.65 7.29
C PHE A 189 19.06 -1.71 6.20
N LEU A 190 18.95 -1.31 4.92
CA LEU A 190 18.81 -2.24 3.80
C LEU A 190 20.03 -3.17 3.69
N GLN A 191 21.23 -2.64 3.90
CA GLN A 191 22.45 -3.45 3.90
C GLN A 191 22.48 -4.48 5.03
N GLN A 192 22.04 -4.11 6.25
CA GLN A 192 22.08 -5.00 7.41
C GLN A 192 20.93 -6.02 7.42
N ALA A 193 19.76 -5.63 6.93
CA ALA A 193 18.58 -6.48 6.87
C ALA A 193 18.50 -7.31 5.59
N GLY A 194 19.27 -6.96 4.54
CA GLY A 194 19.27 -7.68 3.26
C GLY A 194 19.86 -9.09 3.35
N PRO A 195 20.03 -9.73 2.18
CA PRO A 195 20.66 -11.04 2.12
C PRO A 195 22.03 -11.06 2.84
N PRO A 196 22.38 -12.14 3.54
CA PRO A 196 21.76 -13.47 3.50
C PRO A 196 20.58 -13.68 4.49
N TYR A 197 20.23 -12.70 5.34
CA TYR A 197 19.29 -12.91 6.42
C TYR A 197 17.83 -12.82 5.96
N PHE A 198 17.49 -11.76 5.23
CA PHE A 198 16.13 -11.50 4.81
C PHE A 198 15.99 -11.31 3.31
N GLU A 199 14.91 -11.85 2.78
CA GLU A 199 14.33 -11.47 1.51
C GLU A 199 13.52 -10.19 1.72
N ILE A 200 14.00 -9.04 1.23
CA ILE A 200 13.32 -7.75 1.43
C ILE A 200 12.24 -7.57 0.37
N VAL A 201 11.01 -7.33 0.82
CA VAL A 201 9.84 -7.05 0.00
C VAL A 201 9.27 -5.69 0.38
N ILE A 202 9.25 -4.75 -0.53
CA ILE A 202 8.46 -3.53 -0.35
C ILE A 202 7.02 -3.85 -0.68
N TYR A 203 6.11 -3.57 0.28
CA TYR A 203 4.68 -3.74 0.09
C TYR A 203 3.97 -2.46 0.50
N THR A 204 3.61 -1.64 -0.48
CA THR A 204 3.06 -0.30 -0.26
C THR A 204 1.67 -0.14 -0.87
N SER A 205 0.85 0.71 -0.23
CA SER A 205 -0.44 1.13 -0.79
C SER A 205 -0.33 2.26 -1.82
N GLU A 206 0.90 2.71 -2.13
CA GLU A 206 1.15 3.66 -3.21
C GLU A 206 1.00 3.00 -4.59
N GLN A 207 0.73 3.83 -5.59
CA GLN A 207 0.63 3.35 -6.97
C GLN A 207 2.03 3.07 -7.54
N GLY A 208 2.13 2.02 -8.37
CA GLY A 208 3.42 1.57 -8.91
C GLY A 208 4.18 2.66 -9.67
N PHE A 209 3.50 3.49 -10.48
CA PHE A 209 4.15 4.55 -11.23
C PHE A 209 4.79 5.64 -10.34
N THR A 210 4.27 5.85 -9.13
CA THR A 210 4.84 6.78 -8.15
C THR A 210 5.92 6.11 -7.32
N ALA A 211 5.68 4.89 -6.84
CA ALA A 211 6.56 4.21 -5.91
C ALA A 211 7.82 3.64 -6.58
N PHE A 212 7.70 3.17 -7.84
CA PHE A 212 8.81 2.51 -8.54
C PHE A 212 10.08 3.39 -8.63
N PRO A 213 10.03 4.64 -9.14
CA PRO A 213 11.21 5.49 -9.24
C PRO A 213 11.78 5.88 -7.87
N ILE A 214 10.92 5.96 -6.83
CA ILE A 214 11.36 6.24 -5.47
C ILE A 214 12.18 5.07 -4.94
N ILE A 215 11.70 3.84 -5.11
CA ILE A 215 12.39 2.62 -4.66
C ILE A 215 13.73 2.45 -5.40
N ASP A 216 13.80 2.72 -6.70
CA ASP A 216 15.05 2.69 -7.47
C ASP A 216 16.09 3.69 -6.94
N THR A 217 15.65 4.88 -6.56
CA THR A 217 16.52 5.89 -5.95
C THR A 217 16.94 5.50 -4.52
N LEU A 218 16.04 4.81 -3.80
CA LEU A 218 16.25 4.40 -2.41
C LEU A 218 17.27 3.27 -2.30
N ASP A 219 17.23 2.33 -3.24
CA ASP A 219 18.06 1.11 -3.22
C ASP A 219 18.89 0.95 -4.51
N PRO A 220 19.94 1.75 -4.69
CA PRO A 220 20.81 1.63 -5.85
C PRO A 220 21.64 0.33 -5.84
N ASN A 221 21.75 -0.34 -4.69
CA ASN A 221 22.53 -1.58 -4.54
C ASN A 221 21.69 -2.86 -4.77
N GLY A 222 20.35 -2.75 -4.86
CA GLY A 222 19.50 -3.87 -5.17
C GLY A 222 19.27 -4.86 -4.02
N TYR A 223 19.21 -4.39 -2.78
CA TYR A 223 18.87 -5.23 -1.62
C TYR A 223 17.39 -5.62 -1.60
N ILE A 224 16.51 -4.79 -2.21
CA ILE A 224 15.08 -5.03 -2.31
C ILE A 224 14.80 -6.04 -3.42
N MET A 225 14.39 -7.25 -3.05
CA MET A 225 14.16 -8.34 -4.00
C MET A 225 12.82 -8.21 -4.73
N TYR A 226 11.76 -7.79 -4.04
CA TYR A 226 10.42 -7.68 -4.62
C TYR A 226 9.73 -6.38 -4.24
N ARG A 227 8.82 -5.95 -5.13
CA ARG A 227 8.07 -4.69 -5.00
C ARG A 227 6.61 -4.95 -5.27
N LEU A 228 5.77 -4.76 -4.26
CA LEU A 228 4.32 -4.91 -4.32
C LEU A 228 3.68 -3.54 -4.10
N PHE A 229 2.76 -3.20 -4.97
CA PHE A 229 2.12 -1.90 -4.99
C PHE A 229 0.63 -2.02 -4.63
N ARG A 230 -0.11 -0.93 -4.78
CA ARG A 230 -1.55 -0.84 -4.47
C ARG A 230 -2.39 -1.96 -5.12
N ASP A 231 -2.09 -2.34 -6.34
CA ASP A 231 -2.78 -3.43 -7.07
C ASP A 231 -2.62 -4.81 -6.41
N ALA A 232 -1.58 -4.99 -5.61
CA ALA A 232 -1.36 -6.18 -4.81
C ALA A 232 -2.11 -6.16 -3.46
N THR A 233 -2.74 -5.04 -3.08
CA THR A 233 -3.47 -4.92 -1.81
C THR A 233 -4.92 -5.35 -1.96
N ARG A 234 -5.52 -5.80 -0.84
CA ARG A 234 -6.95 -6.05 -0.75
C ARG A 234 -7.67 -4.78 -0.26
N TYR A 235 -8.69 -4.34 -0.99
CA TYR A 235 -9.48 -3.17 -0.58
C TYR A 235 -10.64 -3.60 0.32
N MET A 236 -10.56 -3.24 1.61
CA MET A 236 -11.55 -3.57 2.62
C MET A 236 -11.91 -2.35 3.47
N GLU A 237 -13.20 -2.13 3.72
CA GLU A 237 -13.70 -1.06 4.62
C GLU A 237 -13.12 0.34 4.33
N GLY A 238 -12.87 0.66 3.06
CA GLY A 238 -12.31 1.95 2.66
C GLY A 238 -10.77 2.05 2.78
N HIS A 239 -10.09 0.93 3.08
CA HIS A 239 -8.65 0.90 3.28
C HIS A 239 -7.98 -0.18 2.42
N HIS A 240 -6.72 0.07 2.06
CA HIS A 240 -5.85 -0.90 1.41
C HIS A 240 -5.19 -1.77 2.48
N VAL A 241 -5.59 -3.04 2.55
CA VAL A 241 -5.07 -4.04 3.48
C VAL A 241 -4.06 -4.92 2.76
N LYS A 242 -2.92 -5.16 3.39
CA LYS A 242 -1.84 -5.98 2.87
C LYS A 242 -2.01 -7.40 3.39
N ASP A 243 -2.46 -8.28 2.50
CA ASP A 243 -2.73 -9.66 2.85
C ASP A 243 -1.47 -10.51 2.70
N LEU A 244 -0.84 -10.86 3.82
CA LEU A 244 0.38 -11.66 3.82
C LEU A 244 0.14 -13.12 3.42
N SER A 245 -1.10 -13.62 3.50
CA SER A 245 -1.42 -14.98 3.06
C SER A 245 -1.23 -15.20 1.55
N CYS A 246 -1.30 -14.11 0.77
CA CYS A 246 -1.07 -14.12 -0.66
C CYS A 246 0.43 -14.03 -1.05
N LEU A 247 1.34 -13.87 -0.09
CA LEU A 247 2.79 -13.72 -0.38
C LEU A 247 3.44 -15.00 -0.89
N ASN A 248 2.81 -16.17 -0.76
CA ASN A 248 3.42 -17.44 -1.09
C ASN A 248 4.73 -17.70 -0.30
N ARG A 249 4.73 -17.35 1.00
CA ARG A 249 5.80 -17.57 1.96
C ARG A 249 5.23 -18.11 3.27
N ASP A 250 6.07 -18.84 4.03
CA ASP A 250 5.68 -19.32 5.35
C ASP A 250 5.56 -18.15 6.33
N LEU A 251 4.35 -17.91 6.85
CA LEU A 251 4.06 -16.83 7.78
C LEU A 251 4.85 -16.94 9.10
N SER A 252 5.33 -18.11 9.48
CA SER A 252 6.23 -18.27 10.64
C SER A 252 7.58 -17.57 10.46
N LYS A 253 7.95 -17.26 9.20
CA LYS A 253 9.21 -16.61 8.80
C LYS A 253 9.03 -15.22 8.24
N VAL A 254 7.80 -14.67 8.22
CA VAL A 254 7.49 -13.35 7.67
C VAL A 254 7.39 -12.31 8.78
N ILE A 255 8.16 -11.23 8.68
CA ILE A 255 8.07 -10.04 9.53
C ILE A 255 7.55 -8.89 8.67
N PHE A 256 6.48 -8.25 9.13
CA PHE A 256 5.89 -7.11 8.43
C PHE A 256 6.04 -5.83 9.26
N VAL A 257 6.67 -4.80 8.70
CA VAL A 257 6.91 -3.51 9.36
C VAL A 257 6.05 -2.44 8.73
N ASP A 258 5.13 -1.90 9.50
CA ASP A 258 4.23 -0.82 9.07
C ASP A 258 3.88 0.08 10.27
N TRP A 259 3.44 1.29 9.98
CA TRP A 259 2.93 2.23 10.98
C TRP A 259 1.40 2.22 11.10
N ASN A 260 0.68 1.71 10.06
CA ASN A 260 -0.77 1.76 9.96
C ASN A 260 -1.40 0.42 10.33
N GLU A 261 -2.06 0.35 11.49
CA GLU A 261 -2.72 -0.87 11.97
C GLU A 261 -3.76 -1.44 11.01
N LYS A 262 -4.43 -0.58 10.24
CA LYS A 262 -5.45 -1.01 9.28
C LYS A 262 -4.86 -1.80 8.12
N SER A 263 -3.60 -1.55 7.79
CA SER A 263 -2.91 -2.22 6.68
C SER A 263 -2.58 -3.69 6.96
N PHE A 264 -2.44 -4.07 8.23
CA PHE A 264 -2.11 -5.45 8.66
C PHE A 264 -3.21 -6.15 9.48
N LYS A 265 -4.46 -5.70 9.31
CA LYS A 265 -5.62 -6.22 10.05
C LYS A 265 -5.81 -7.75 9.91
N LEU A 266 -5.39 -8.33 8.78
CA LEU A 266 -5.55 -9.77 8.51
C LEU A 266 -4.52 -10.64 9.23
N GLN A 267 -3.28 -10.18 9.38
CA GLN A 267 -2.20 -10.92 10.05
C GLN A 267 -1.48 -10.05 11.11
N PRO A 268 -2.16 -9.63 12.18
CA PRO A 268 -1.58 -8.71 13.16
C PRO A 268 -0.38 -9.31 13.91
N ARG A 269 -0.30 -10.64 14.07
CA ARG A 269 0.81 -11.33 14.73
C ARG A 269 2.13 -11.28 13.96
N ASN A 270 2.08 -11.03 12.66
CA ASN A 270 3.28 -10.86 11.82
C ASN A 270 3.76 -9.41 11.77
N ALA A 271 2.99 -8.48 12.34
CA ALA A 271 3.26 -7.06 12.21
C ALA A 271 4.11 -6.52 13.38
N LEU A 272 5.14 -5.78 13.04
CA LEU A 272 5.87 -4.90 13.93
C LEU A 272 5.44 -3.46 13.63
N LYS A 273 4.58 -2.92 14.49
CA LYS A 273 4.09 -1.56 14.36
C LYS A 273 5.16 -0.57 14.79
N LEU A 274 5.51 0.36 13.92
CA LEU A 274 6.40 1.49 14.24
C LEU A 274 5.63 2.81 14.26
N LYS A 275 6.20 3.80 14.93
CA LYS A 275 5.70 5.17 14.81
C LYS A 275 5.95 5.71 13.41
N ARG A 276 4.93 6.35 12.83
CA ARG A 276 5.06 6.98 11.52
C ARG A 276 6.13 8.05 11.56
N TRP A 277 7.12 7.94 10.68
CA TRP A 277 8.14 8.96 10.54
C TRP A 277 7.60 10.20 9.82
N THR A 278 7.87 11.37 10.36
CA THR A 278 7.35 12.67 9.91
C THR A 278 8.41 13.59 9.29
N GLY A 279 9.60 13.04 8.99
CA GLY A 279 10.65 13.79 8.29
C GLY A 279 11.74 14.39 9.18
N ASN A 280 11.82 14.04 10.47
CA ASN A 280 12.89 14.50 11.37
C ASN A 280 14.24 13.85 11.04
N ASP A 281 15.33 14.63 11.13
CA ASP A 281 16.68 14.20 10.77
C ASP A 281 17.42 13.45 11.88
N ASP A 282 16.95 13.58 13.14
CA ASP A 282 17.57 12.95 14.32
C ASP A 282 17.09 11.51 14.58
N ASP A 283 16.31 10.94 13.66
CA ASP A 283 15.71 9.63 13.81
C ASP A 283 16.76 8.52 13.71
N LYS A 284 16.78 7.61 14.69
CA LYS A 284 17.65 6.44 14.76
C LYS A 284 16.91 5.11 14.70
N THR A 285 15.59 5.14 14.49
CA THR A 285 14.73 3.96 14.56
C THR A 285 15.16 2.86 13.59
N LEU A 286 15.63 3.21 12.38
CA LEU A 286 16.07 2.21 11.41
C LEU A 286 17.36 1.50 11.82
N TYR A 287 18.28 2.17 12.53
CA TYR A 287 19.46 1.53 13.10
C TYR A 287 19.09 0.51 14.17
N ASP A 288 18.16 0.90 15.05
CA ASP A 288 17.70 0.04 16.13
C ASP A 288 16.84 -1.13 15.58
N LEU A 289 16.03 -0.87 14.55
CA LEU A 289 15.28 -1.92 13.83
C LEU A 289 16.22 -2.94 13.18
N ALA A 290 17.30 -2.48 12.54
CA ALA A 290 18.30 -3.37 11.96
C ALA A 290 18.90 -4.31 13.01
N ASN A 291 19.20 -3.78 14.21
CA ASN A 291 19.71 -4.58 15.32
C ASN A 291 18.69 -5.63 15.82
N LEU A 292 17.41 -5.25 15.94
CA LEU A 292 16.34 -6.19 16.31
C LEU A 292 16.21 -7.33 15.28
N LEU A 293 16.13 -6.98 13.99
CA LEU A 293 16.01 -7.96 12.91
C LEU A 293 17.22 -8.88 12.86
N ARG A 294 18.42 -8.34 13.02
CA ARG A 294 19.64 -9.13 13.07
C ARG A 294 19.66 -10.08 14.25
N ALA A 295 19.18 -9.65 15.44
CA ALA A 295 19.06 -10.51 16.61
C ALA A 295 18.10 -11.66 16.33
N ILE A 296 16.95 -11.44 15.70
CA ILE A 296 16.00 -12.48 15.30
C ILE A 296 16.66 -13.48 14.34
N ALA A 297 17.34 -12.97 13.30
CA ALA A 297 17.96 -13.82 12.28
C ALA A 297 19.11 -14.66 12.83
N THR A 298 19.97 -14.07 13.69
CA THR A 298 21.11 -14.80 14.30
C THR A 298 20.70 -15.80 15.38
N SER A 299 19.53 -15.61 15.98
CA SER A 299 18.95 -16.55 16.95
C SER A 299 18.20 -17.71 16.28
N GLU A 300 18.14 -17.77 14.96
CA GLU A 300 17.49 -18.82 14.15
C GLU A 300 16.06 -19.14 14.63
N VAL A 301 15.27 -18.09 14.94
CA VAL A 301 13.92 -18.21 15.48
C VAL A 301 13.03 -19.04 14.55
N GLU A 302 12.41 -20.12 15.04
CA GLU A 302 11.53 -20.97 14.24
C GLU A 302 10.22 -20.25 13.86
N ASP A 303 9.61 -19.53 14.81
CA ASP A 303 8.39 -18.74 14.59
C ASP A 303 8.58 -17.30 15.09
N VAL A 304 8.75 -16.38 14.15
CA VAL A 304 8.96 -14.95 14.44
C VAL A 304 7.77 -14.31 15.16
N ARG A 305 6.56 -14.88 15.04
CA ARG A 305 5.35 -14.38 15.68
C ARG A 305 5.45 -14.39 17.20
N THR A 306 6.20 -15.32 17.77
CA THR A 306 6.42 -15.39 19.24
C THR A 306 7.20 -14.17 19.73
N VAL A 307 8.20 -13.73 18.96
CA VAL A 307 8.99 -12.54 19.27
C VAL A 307 8.16 -11.28 19.03
N LEU A 308 7.42 -11.22 17.92
CA LEU A 308 6.58 -10.07 17.58
C LEU A 308 5.44 -9.90 18.57
N ASP A 309 4.77 -10.97 19.01
CA ASP A 309 3.73 -10.96 20.05
C ASP A 309 4.27 -10.38 21.38
N HIS A 310 5.52 -10.69 21.75
CA HIS A 310 6.15 -10.12 22.93
C HIS A 310 6.32 -8.60 22.81
N TYR A 311 6.87 -8.14 21.68
CA TYR A 311 7.11 -6.71 21.48
C TYR A 311 5.86 -5.90 21.14
N SER A 312 4.80 -6.53 20.62
CA SER A 312 3.52 -5.86 20.34
C SER A 312 2.78 -5.36 21.61
N GLN A 313 3.17 -5.87 22.80
CA GLN A 313 2.60 -5.44 24.08
C GLN A 313 3.10 -4.06 24.52
N PHE A 314 4.14 -3.53 23.89
CA PHE A 314 4.73 -2.24 24.20
C PHE A 314 4.32 -1.17 23.17
N ASP A 315 4.09 0.05 23.63
CA ASP A 315 3.77 1.19 22.75
C ASP A 315 4.91 1.53 21.77
N ASP A 316 6.15 1.24 22.16
CA ASP A 316 7.34 1.39 21.33
C ASP A 316 8.18 0.11 21.39
N PRO A 317 7.97 -0.82 20.42
CA PRO A 317 8.68 -2.09 20.35
C PRO A 317 10.21 -1.95 20.28
N ILE A 318 10.68 -0.93 19.58
CA ILE A 318 12.11 -0.69 19.39
C ILE A 318 12.76 -0.23 20.70
N GLN A 319 12.10 0.66 21.43
CA GLN A 319 12.60 1.10 22.73
C GLN A 319 12.60 -0.05 23.75
N ALA A 320 11.57 -0.89 23.75
CA ALA A 320 11.52 -2.06 24.60
C ALA A 320 12.65 -3.07 24.29
N PHE A 321 12.98 -3.25 23.02
CA PHE A 321 14.11 -4.09 22.61
C PHE A 321 15.44 -3.53 23.13
N LYS A 322 15.68 -2.23 22.99
CA LYS A 322 16.91 -1.58 23.50
C LYS A 322 17.07 -1.74 24.99
N GLU A 323 15.97 -1.58 25.74
CA GLU A 323 15.97 -1.75 27.18
C GLU A 323 16.29 -3.19 27.59
N ASN A 324 15.71 -4.17 26.88
CA ASN A 324 16.03 -5.58 27.08
C ASN A 324 17.49 -5.90 26.77
N GLN A 325 18.05 -5.36 25.67
CA GLN A 325 19.46 -5.53 25.34
C GLN A 325 20.37 -4.95 26.43
N ARG A 326 20.08 -3.73 26.88
CA ARG A 326 20.85 -3.09 27.96
C ARG A 326 20.84 -3.96 29.22
N ARG A 327 19.68 -4.44 29.62
CA ARG A 327 19.54 -5.29 30.80
C ARG A 327 20.35 -6.60 30.68
N LEU A 328 20.31 -7.25 29.54
CA LEU A 328 21.09 -8.45 29.27
C LEU A 328 22.61 -8.18 29.36
N GLN A 329 23.07 -7.06 28.79
CA GLN A 329 24.48 -6.64 28.88
C GLN A 329 24.90 -6.41 30.32
N GLU A 330 24.11 -5.68 31.13
CA GLU A 330 24.36 -5.44 32.54
C GLU A 330 24.38 -6.74 33.37
N GLU A 331 23.53 -7.70 33.05
CA GLU A 331 23.54 -9.02 33.68
C GLU A 331 24.79 -9.83 33.31
N GLU A 332 25.20 -9.80 32.06
CA GLU A 332 26.40 -10.49 31.59
C GLU A 332 27.67 -9.87 32.20
N GLU A 333 27.77 -8.55 32.27
CA GLU A 333 28.88 -7.86 32.94
C GLU A 333 28.94 -8.24 34.42
N ARG A 334 27.80 -8.29 35.12
CA ARG A 334 27.75 -8.74 36.53
C ARG A 334 28.26 -10.20 36.67
N ARG A 335 27.80 -11.11 35.82
CA ARG A 335 28.26 -12.53 35.84
C ARG A 335 29.78 -12.60 35.64
N LEU A 336 30.33 -11.84 34.66
CA LEU A 336 31.77 -11.81 34.40
C LEU A 336 32.55 -11.23 35.57
N GLN A 337 32.03 -10.20 36.28
CA GLN A 337 32.64 -9.64 37.48
C GLN A 337 32.63 -10.64 38.63
N ASP A 338 31.51 -11.33 38.86
CA ASP A 338 31.38 -12.36 39.87
C ASP A 338 32.32 -13.54 39.62
N GLU A 339 32.46 -13.97 38.36
CA GLU A 339 33.42 -15.02 37.99
C GLU A 339 34.88 -14.61 38.25
N LYS A 340 35.24 -13.35 37.88
CA LYS A 340 36.56 -12.80 38.14
C LYS A 340 36.82 -12.72 39.66
N GLY A 341 35.83 -12.30 40.46
CA GLY A 341 35.92 -12.26 41.91
C GLY A 341 36.12 -13.65 42.51
N ARG A 342 35.36 -14.65 42.03
CA ARG A 342 35.53 -16.06 42.45
C ARG A 342 36.89 -16.62 42.12
N LYS A 343 37.41 -16.37 40.91
CA LYS A 343 38.77 -16.80 40.51
C LYS A 343 39.86 -16.13 41.35
N SER A 344 39.72 -14.84 41.65
CA SER A 344 40.62 -14.10 42.51
C SER A 344 40.65 -14.61 43.94
N ASN A 345 39.47 -14.88 44.53
CA ASN A 345 39.34 -15.46 45.88
C ASN A 345 39.89 -16.86 45.98
N LEU A 346 39.67 -17.70 44.97
CA LEU A 346 40.31 -19.03 44.90
C LEU A 346 41.84 -18.95 44.83
N ALA A 347 42.37 -18.07 43.99
CA ALA A 347 43.80 -17.88 43.88
C ALA A 347 44.43 -17.38 45.20
N SER A 348 43.78 -16.43 45.88
CA SER A 348 44.22 -15.94 47.19
C SER A 348 44.18 -17.01 48.28
N THR A 349 43.12 -17.85 48.29
CA THR A 349 42.97 -18.97 49.23
C THR A 349 44.02 -20.04 48.97
N TRP A 350 44.36 -20.33 47.71
CA TRP A 350 45.39 -21.28 47.36
C TRP A 350 46.79 -20.77 47.78
N SER A 351 47.09 -19.50 47.54
CA SER A 351 48.36 -18.88 47.90
C SER A 351 48.55 -18.82 49.42
N SER A 352 47.50 -18.50 50.20
CA SER A 352 47.53 -18.46 51.65
C SER A 352 47.73 -19.84 52.26
N ASN A 353 47.10 -20.89 51.68
CA ASN A 353 47.29 -22.28 52.13
C ASN A 353 48.69 -22.84 51.80
N LEU A 354 49.30 -22.39 50.69
CA LEU A 354 50.71 -22.79 50.38
C LEU A 354 51.69 -22.11 51.31
N LEU A 355 51.45 -20.87 51.72
CA LEU A 355 52.31 -20.17 52.71
C LEU A 355 52.19 -20.70 54.12
N ARG A 356 51.04 -21.28 54.46
CA ARG A 356 50.82 -21.87 55.80
C ARG A 356 51.41 -23.28 56.00
N ARG A 357 51.89 -23.90 54.91
CA ARG A 357 52.55 -25.23 54.94
C ARG A 357 54.09 -25.16 54.95
N ARG A 358 54.66 -24.01 55.07
CA ARG A 358 56.10 -23.77 55.36
C ARG A 358 56.21 -23.31 56.81
#